data_27429518fb10c0e8f279ea2c39f23486
#
_entry.id   27429518fb10c0e8f279ea2c39f23486
#
_cell.length_a   1.000
_cell.length_b   1.000
_cell.length_c   1.000
_cell.angle_alpha   90.00
_cell.angle_beta   90.00
_cell.angle_gamma   90.00
#
_symmetry.space_group_name_H-M   'P 1'
#
loop_
_entity.id
_entity.type
_entity.pdbx_description
1 polymer ?
#
loop_
_entity_poly.entity_id
_entity_poly.type
_entity_poly.pdbx_seq_one_letter_code
_entity_poly.pdbx_strand_id
1 'polypeptide(L)'
;MQVRALATVTAAALALSLGACSSDGSGDGASAADGPITLEYWAWGTAQDGMVEAWNRTHPDVQVRKTDAGGSTDSSAKLLTATRAENAPDVAVVQYDTLPAMIVGGVAADIGEHVADAEEQFNPGVWSQVEFDGAVYGVPQDVGPQALVYNQARFTELGLPVPTTWAEFAAVAEQVEQKDPAATLTTFAPAEFGGFAAMAQQNGAQWWTVDGDAWTVSIDDEPSRRVAQYWEDLVDRGVIDAQPLLTPEWNARLAAGEVLSWPSALWANGVVNGVVPEQAGQWALAPIPQWEAGRSAVSFQGGSAVVVTTSSEHPEEAAEFAEWINTSKEGSAAQIEAGQYPASLVGQELTLSSAPPVQSPQQADYWQVAQRIASDTVPEVSWGPNVNVASSAFQDAFNAAATRGTSFTDALAAVQEAVVADMEKSGFTVSAG
;
A
#
# COMPACT_ATOMS: atom_id res chain seq x y z
N MET A 1 30.91 -19.38 52.41
CA MET A 1 30.26 -20.53 53.09
C MET A 1 29.66 -21.39 51.97
N GLN A 2 30.23 -22.60 51.89
CA GLN A 2 29.81 -23.65 50.97
C GLN A 2 28.45 -24.21 51.43
N VAL A 3 27.62 -24.69 50.49
CA VAL A 3 27.07 -26.05 50.55
C VAL A 3 26.66 -26.50 49.12
N ARG A 4 27.30 -27.57 48.69
CA ARG A 4 26.94 -28.44 47.56
C ARG A 4 25.82 -29.38 48.01
N ALA A 5 24.90 -29.73 47.12
CA ALA A 5 24.14 -30.98 47.17
C ALA A 5 23.98 -31.57 45.77
N LEU A 6 24.53 -32.78 45.63
CA LEU A 6 24.30 -33.78 44.57
C LEU A 6 22.97 -34.52 44.81
N ALA A 7 22.37 -34.99 43.76
CA ALA A 7 21.66 -36.28 43.66
C ALA A 7 20.81 -36.27 42.37
N THR A 8 20.55 -37.25 41.58
CA THR A 8 20.98 -38.63 41.32
C THR A 8 20.21 -39.04 40.04
N VAL A 9 20.90 -39.67 39.15
CA VAL A 9 20.39 -40.31 37.92
C VAL A 9 19.51 -41.51 38.29
N THR A 10 18.39 -41.68 37.59
CA THR A 10 17.73 -42.98 37.50
C THR A 10 17.29 -43.24 36.04
N ALA A 11 18.00 -44.12 35.39
CA ALA A 11 17.65 -44.73 34.11
C ALA A 11 16.68 -45.87 34.39
N ALA A 12 15.63 -45.97 33.59
CA ALA A 12 14.82 -47.18 33.47
C ALA A 12 14.62 -47.50 31.97
N ALA A 13 15.35 -48.50 31.55
CA ALA A 13 15.14 -49.22 30.27
C ALA A 13 14.02 -50.21 30.44
N LEU A 14 13.10 -50.30 29.47
CA LEU A 14 12.29 -51.49 29.29
C LEU A 14 12.15 -51.82 27.78
N ALA A 15 12.25 -53.13 27.52
CA ALA A 15 12.58 -53.77 26.27
C ALA A 15 11.37 -54.01 25.36
N LEU A 16 11.72 -54.09 24.08
CA LEU A 16 11.19 -54.87 22.93
C LEU A 16 10.08 -55.89 23.18
N SER A 17 9.05 -55.83 22.29
CA SER A 17 8.39 -57.00 21.77
C SER A 17 8.17 -56.87 20.27
N LEU A 18 8.94 -57.62 19.47
CA LEU A 18 8.70 -57.92 18.06
C LEU A 18 7.48 -58.84 17.95
N GLY A 19 6.55 -58.45 17.10
CA GLY A 19 5.48 -59.31 16.62
C GLY A 19 5.38 -59.13 15.11
N ALA A 20 6.02 -60.05 14.36
CA ALA A 20 5.83 -60.20 12.93
C ALA A 20 4.54 -60.99 12.65
N CYS A 21 3.66 -60.44 11.82
CA CYS A 21 2.72 -61.22 11.03
C CYS A 21 2.61 -60.62 9.65
N SER A 22 3.14 -61.32 8.67
CA SER A 22 2.92 -61.09 7.25
C SER A 22 1.48 -61.48 6.88
N SER A 23 0.80 -60.60 6.15
CA SER A 23 -0.27 -61.02 5.24
C SER A 23 -0.27 -60.09 4.04
N ASP A 24 -0.02 -60.69 2.85
CA ASP A 24 -0.24 -60.06 1.54
C ASP A 24 -1.70 -59.57 1.43
N GLY A 25 -1.85 -58.32 1.05
CA GLY A 25 -3.11 -57.72 0.67
C GLY A 25 -2.81 -56.52 -0.23
N SER A 26 -2.91 -56.73 -1.55
CA SER A 26 -2.97 -55.66 -2.53
C SER A 26 -4.21 -54.81 -2.22
N GLY A 27 -4.01 -53.65 -1.70
CA GLY A 27 -5.03 -52.63 -1.47
C GLY A 27 -4.50 -51.30 -1.96
N ASP A 28 -5.24 -50.72 -2.87
CA ASP A 28 -5.03 -49.37 -3.39
C ASP A 28 -4.60 -48.42 -2.27
N GLY A 29 -3.48 -47.76 -2.50
CA GLY A 29 -3.01 -46.68 -1.62
C GLY A 29 -3.99 -45.53 -1.72
N ALA A 30 -5.00 -45.53 -0.86
CA ALA A 30 -5.62 -44.29 -0.46
C ALA A 30 -4.55 -43.50 0.28
N SER A 31 -4.03 -42.45 -0.36
CA SER A 31 -3.25 -41.43 0.30
C SER A 31 -3.97 -41.03 1.58
N ALA A 32 -3.29 -41.12 2.71
CA ALA A 32 -3.82 -40.58 3.96
C ALA A 32 -4.24 -39.13 3.66
N ALA A 33 -5.50 -38.80 3.91
CA ALA A 33 -5.93 -37.42 3.83
C ALA A 33 -5.09 -36.65 4.85
N ASP A 34 -4.13 -35.88 4.36
CA ASP A 34 -3.52 -34.81 5.14
C ASP A 34 -4.66 -33.90 5.62
N GLY A 35 -4.60 -33.44 6.87
CA GLY A 35 -5.58 -32.52 7.43
C GLY A 35 -5.66 -31.25 6.57
N PRO A 36 -6.57 -30.33 6.90
CA PRO A 36 -6.71 -29.09 6.12
C PRO A 36 -5.37 -28.35 6.04
N ILE A 37 -5.04 -27.89 4.84
CA ILE A 37 -3.88 -27.01 4.59
C ILE A 37 -4.10 -25.71 5.36
N THR A 38 -3.04 -25.18 5.97
CA THR A 38 -3.09 -23.87 6.63
C THR A 38 -2.05 -22.96 6.01
N LEU A 39 -2.49 -21.92 5.31
CA LEU A 39 -1.63 -20.90 4.72
C LEU A 39 -1.36 -19.78 5.72
N GLU A 40 -0.10 -19.37 5.84
CA GLU A 40 0.30 -18.18 6.59
C GLU A 40 0.19 -16.96 5.69
N TYR A 41 -0.59 -15.97 6.10
CA TYR A 41 -0.81 -14.73 5.36
C TYR A 41 -0.32 -13.52 6.14
N TRP A 42 0.70 -12.83 5.63
CA TRP A 42 1.16 -11.57 6.20
C TRP A 42 0.49 -10.38 5.51
N ALA A 43 -0.27 -9.61 6.30
CA ALA A 43 -1.02 -8.48 5.77
C ALA A 43 -1.18 -7.39 6.83
N TRP A 44 -1.56 -6.21 6.39
CA TRP A 44 -1.92 -5.08 7.25
C TRP A 44 -3.37 -4.66 6.99
N GLY A 45 -3.97 -3.95 7.97
CA GLY A 45 -5.31 -3.42 7.84
C GLY A 45 -6.42 -4.40 8.22
N THR A 46 -7.62 -3.87 8.36
CA THR A 46 -8.81 -4.60 8.83
C THR A 46 -9.62 -5.25 7.71
N ALA A 47 -9.47 -4.78 6.47
CA ALA A 47 -10.14 -5.40 5.32
C ALA A 47 -9.75 -6.86 5.17
N GLN A 48 -8.46 -7.17 5.35
CA GLN A 48 -7.90 -8.50 5.21
C GLN A 48 -8.45 -9.47 6.27
N ASP A 49 -8.84 -8.99 7.46
CA ASP A 49 -9.48 -9.84 8.47
C ASP A 49 -10.83 -10.35 7.95
N GLY A 50 -11.66 -9.47 7.38
CA GLY A 50 -12.95 -9.82 6.79
C GLY A 50 -12.83 -10.74 5.56
N MET A 51 -11.80 -10.51 4.72
CA MET A 51 -11.51 -11.35 3.55
C MET A 51 -11.11 -12.77 3.95
N VAL A 52 -10.22 -12.91 4.92
CA VAL A 52 -9.80 -14.21 5.48
C VAL A 52 -10.98 -14.92 6.16
N GLU A 53 -11.82 -14.21 6.92
CA GLU A 53 -13.01 -14.80 7.52
C GLU A 53 -13.99 -15.33 6.45
N ALA A 54 -14.17 -14.58 5.35
CA ALA A 54 -15.03 -15.00 4.25
C ALA A 54 -14.47 -16.26 3.55
N TRP A 55 -13.17 -16.31 3.29
CA TRP A 55 -12.50 -17.50 2.73
C TRP A 55 -12.64 -18.70 3.65
N ASN A 56 -12.20 -18.60 4.90
CA ASN A 56 -12.19 -19.72 5.85
C ASN A 56 -13.58 -20.33 6.09
N ARG A 57 -14.64 -19.53 5.94
CA ARG A 57 -16.02 -20.01 6.05
C ARG A 57 -16.42 -20.90 4.87
N THR A 58 -15.89 -20.67 3.70
CA THR A 58 -16.30 -21.35 2.45
C THR A 58 -15.32 -22.42 1.98
N HIS A 59 -14.08 -22.43 2.48
CA HIS A 59 -12.99 -23.33 2.08
C HIS A 59 -12.47 -24.13 3.28
N PRO A 60 -13.20 -25.15 3.75
CA PRO A 60 -12.81 -25.89 4.96
C PRO A 60 -11.52 -26.71 4.82
N ASP A 61 -11.12 -27.04 3.60
CA ASP A 61 -9.93 -27.85 3.32
C ASP A 61 -8.64 -27.00 3.22
N VAL A 62 -8.77 -25.69 2.98
CA VAL A 62 -7.66 -24.73 2.93
C VAL A 62 -8.00 -23.55 3.84
N GLN A 63 -7.38 -23.50 4.99
CA GLN A 63 -7.58 -22.44 5.97
C GLN A 63 -6.44 -21.42 5.91
N VAL A 64 -6.72 -20.16 6.18
CA VAL A 64 -5.74 -19.08 6.17
C VAL A 64 -5.64 -18.47 7.55
N ARG A 65 -4.40 -18.25 8.01
CA ARG A 65 -4.10 -17.55 9.24
C ARG A 65 -3.38 -16.23 8.92
N LYS A 66 -4.07 -15.12 9.18
CA LYS A 66 -3.47 -13.79 9.01
C LYS A 66 -2.57 -13.45 10.21
N THR A 67 -1.40 -12.89 9.89
CA THR A 67 -0.51 -12.24 10.84
C THR A 67 -0.33 -10.79 10.44
N ASP A 68 -0.46 -9.86 11.38
CA ASP A 68 -0.17 -8.45 11.14
C ASP A 68 1.34 -8.24 11.01
N ALA A 69 1.77 -7.88 9.80
CA ALA A 69 3.17 -7.68 9.48
C ALA A 69 3.67 -6.25 9.76
N GLY A 70 2.80 -5.37 10.25
CA GLY A 70 3.04 -3.93 10.36
C GLY A 70 2.72 -3.20 9.07
N GLY A 71 3.00 -1.90 8.98
CA GLY A 71 2.77 -1.11 7.77
C GLY A 71 3.62 -1.58 6.58
N SER A 72 3.32 -1.07 5.38
CA SER A 72 3.91 -1.56 4.12
C SER A 72 5.44 -1.60 4.10
N THR A 73 6.11 -0.53 4.56
CA THR A 73 7.58 -0.44 4.60
C THR A 73 8.19 -1.46 5.56
N ASP A 74 7.59 -1.60 6.76
CA ASP A 74 8.03 -2.59 7.75
C ASP A 74 7.79 -4.02 7.27
N SER A 75 6.64 -4.26 6.65
CA SER A 75 6.28 -5.56 6.06
C SER A 75 7.27 -5.98 4.98
N SER A 76 7.61 -5.07 4.05
CA SER A 76 8.56 -5.33 2.97
C SER A 76 9.95 -5.70 3.50
N ALA A 77 10.46 -4.98 4.50
CA ALA A 77 11.75 -5.28 5.12
C ALA A 77 11.75 -6.63 5.86
N LYS A 78 10.64 -6.96 6.54
CA LYS A 78 10.46 -8.25 7.21
C LYS A 78 10.38 -9.40 6.20
N LEU A 79 9.65 -9.24 5.09
CA LEU A 79 9.53 -10.24 4.03
C LEU A 79 10.89 -10.57 3.42
N LEU A 80 11.67 -9.56 3.03
CA LEU A 80 13.04 -9.76 2.53
C LEU A 80 13.93 -10.51 3.52
N THR A 81 13.79 -10.23 4.81
CA THR A 81 14.56 -10.89 5.87
C THR A 81 14.09 -12.33 6.07
N ALA A 82 12.78 -12.56 6.10
CA ALA A 82 12.18 -13.87 6.31
C ALA A 82 12.46 -14.80 5.11
N THR A 83 12.41 -14.29 3.88
CA THR A 83 12.75 -15.07 2.67
C THR A 83 14.21 -15.52 2.70
N ARG A 84 15.16 -14.64 3.09
CA ARG A 84 16.58 -15.02 3.24
C ARG A 84 16.81 -16.05 4.35
N ALA A 85 15.92 -16.10 5.33
CA ALA A 85 15.95 -17.04 6.45
C ALA A 85 15.13 -18.32 6.19
N GLU A 86 14.57 -18.49 4.99
CA GLU A 86 13.68 -19.60 4.61
C GLU A 86 12.49 -19.74 5.58
N ASN A 87 11.90 -18.62 6.00
CA ASN A 87 10.80 -18.55 6.98
C ASN A 87 9.80 -17.44 6.60
N ALA A 88 9.60 -17.22 5.29
CA ALA A 88 8.56 -16.32 4.82
C ALA A 88 7.18 -16.98 4.91
N PRO A 89 6.08 -16.20 4.97
CA PRO A 89 4.72 -16.77 4.90
C PRO A 89 4.43 -17.33 3.50
N ASP A 90 3.32 -18.05 3.34
CA ASP A 90 2.87 -18.51 2.03
C ASP A 90 2.41 -17.36 1.15
N VAL A 91 1.70 -16.43 1.77
CA VAL A 91 1.04 -15.29 1.09
C VAL A 91 1.38 -13.99 1.81
N ALA A 92 1.54 -12.92 1.06
CA ALA A 92 1.76 -11.60 1.64
C ALA A 92 1.09 -10.48 0.83
N VAL A 93 0.70 -9.40 1.51
CA VAL A 93 0.36 -8.13 0.84
C VAL A 93 1.64 -7.37 0.54
N VAL A 94 1.75 -6.87 -0.69
CA VAL A 94 2.88 -6.05 -1.17
C VAL A 94 2.32 -4.85 -1.92
N GLN A 95 2.83 -3.66 -1.66
CA GLN A 95 2.46 -2.49 -2.46
C GLN A 95 3.06 -2.58 -3.87
N TYR A 96 2.36 -2.01 -4.86
CA TYR A 96 2.81 -2.03 -6.25
C TYR A 96 4.18 -1.37 -6.44
N ASP A 97 4.47 -0.30 -5.72
CA ASP A 97 5.75 0.40 -5.80
C ASP A 97 6.94 -0.44 -5.28
N THR A 98 6.69 -1.34 -4.32
CA THR A 98 7.72 -2.22 -3.76
C THR A 98 7.80 -3.59 -4.44
N LEU A 99 6.81 -3.95 -5.25
CA LEU A 99 6.76 -5.27 -5.90
C LEU A 99 8.00 -5.57 -6.76
N PRO A 100 8.55 -4.65 -7.59
CA PRO A 100 9.80 -4.91 -8.31
C PRO A 100 10.97 -5.28 -7.40
N ALA A 101 11.09 -4.64 -6.24
CA ALA A 101 12.12 -4.98 -5.26
C ALA A 101 11.88 -6.36 -4.62
N MET A 102 10.61 -6.77 -4.44
CA MET A 102 10.26 -8.10 -3.94
C MET A 102 10.57 -9.21 -4.97
N ILE A 103 10.38 -8.92 -6.25
CA ILE A 103 10.75 -9.84 -7.35
C ILE A 103 12.27 -10.03 -7.38
N VAL A 104 13.03 -8.93 -7.45
CA VAL A 104 14.51 -8.98 -7.44
C VAL A 104 15.06 -9.60 -6.16
N GLY A 105 14.39 -9.36 -5.03
CA GLY A 105 14.73 -9.96 -3.73
C GLY A 105 14.39 -11.43 -3.58
N GLY A 106 13.72 -12.04 -4.59
CA GLY A 106 13.32 -13.44 -4.57
C GLY A 106 12.17 -13.74 -3.60
N VAL A 107 11.37 -12.75 -3.25
CA VAL A 107 10.20 -12.91 -2.35
C VAL A 107 8.99 -13.40 -3.14
N ALA A 108 8.61 -12.67 -4.20
CA ALA A 108 7.42 -12.96 -4.98
C ALA A 108 7.69 -14.09 -6.00
N ALA A 109 6.83 -15.09 -6.03
CA ALA A 109 6.84 -16.17 -7.01
C ALA A 109 6.06 -15.76 -8.27
N ASP A 110 6.46 -16.29 -9.43
CA ASP A 110 5.62 -16.27 -10.62
C ASP A 110 4.45 -17.22 -10.42
N ILE A 111 3.24 -16.69 -10.47
CA ILE A 111 1.98 -17.43 -10.29
C ILE A 111 1.14 -17.47 -11.56
N GLY A 112 1.68 -17.08 -12.72
CA GLY A 112 0.93 -16.96 -13.97
C GLY A 112 0.23 -18.25 -14.39
N GLU A 113 0.80 -19.42 -14.08
CA GLU A 113 0.16 -20.72 -14.36
C GLU A 113 -1.12 -20.96 -13.53
N HIS A 114 -1.23 -20.34 -12.36
CA HIS A 114 -2.34 -20.55 -11.42
C HIS A 114 -3.44 -19.51 -11.54
N VAL A 115 -3.17 -18.34 -12.15
CA VAL A 115 -4.10 -17.21 -12.24
C VAL A 115 -4.34 -16.74 -13.69
N ALA A 116 -4.22 -17.64 -14.66
CA ALA A 116 -4.26 -17.32 -16.08
C ALA A 116 -5.54 -16.59 -16.54
N ASP A 117 -6.68 -16.83 -15.91
CA ASP A 117 -7.96 -16.22 -16.23
C ASP A 117 -8.25 -14.95 -15.39
N ALA A 118 -7.38 -14.58 -14.47
CA ALA A 118 -7.60 -13.46 -13.57
C ALA A 118 -7.45 -12.09 -14.28
N GLU A 119 -6.61 -11.97 -15.32
CA GLU A 119 -6.38 -10.72 -16.04
C GLU A 119 -7.68 -10.05 -16.48
N GLU A 120 -8.64 -10.84 -17.04
CA GLU A 120 -9.92 -10.31 -17.52
C GLU A 120 -10.79 -9.67 -16.44
N GLN A 121 -10.46 -9.90 -15.16
CA GLN A 121 -11.17 -9.35 -14.01
C GLN A 121 -10.65 -7.98 -13.55
N PHE A 122 -9.61 -7.45 -14.19
CA PHE A 122 -8.98 -6.18 -13.83
C PHE A 122 -8.89 -5.23 -15.02
N ASN A 123 -8.78 -3.94 -14.75
CA ASN A 123 -8.41 -2.98 -15.78
C ASN A 123 -6.94 -3.22 -16.20
N PRO A 124 -6.61 -3.10 -17.51
CA PRO A 124 -5.25 -3.38 -17.99
C PRO A 124 -4.14 -2.59 -17.26
N GLY A 125 -4.38 -1.32 -16.92
CA GLY A 125 -3.42 -0.51 -16.17
C GLY A 125 -3.24 -0.95 -14.72
N VAL A 126 -4.19 -1.69 -14.14
CA VAL A 126 -4.06 -2.30 -12.81
C VAL A 126 -3.32 -3.63 -12.91
N TRP A 127 -3.66 -4.45 -13.92
CA TRP A 127 -2.98 -5.72 -14.15
C TRP A 127 -1.49 -5.54 -14.46
N SER A 128 -1.13 -4.54 -15.25
CA SER A 128 0.27 -4.23 -15.57
C SER A 128 1.14 -3.90 -14.34
N GLN A 129 0.55 -3.61 -13.18
CA GLN A 129 1.31 -3.40 -11.94
C GLN A 129 1.83 -4.71 -11.32
N VAL A 130 1.34 -5.86 -11.75
CA VAL A 130 1.73 -7.18 -11.23
C VAL A 130 2.36 -8.07 -12.28
N GLU A 131 2.37 -7.65 -13.56
CA GLU A 131 2.97 -8.38 -14.67
C GLU A 131 4.31 -7.75 -15.05
N PHE A 132 5.38 -8.56 -15.06
CA PHE A 132 6.73 -8.13 -15.41
C PHE A 132 7.36 -9.17 -16.34
N ASP A 133 7.75 -8.74 -17.54
CA ASP A 133 8.38 -9.59 -18.57
C ASP A 133 7.55 -10.85 -18.91
N GLY A 134 6.21 -10.70 -18.88
CA GLY A 134 5.26 -11.77 -19.18
C GLY A 134 5.04 -12.79 -18.06
N ALA A 135 5.61 -12.56 -16.87
CA ALA A 135 5.35 -13.33 -15.66
C ALA A 135 4.44 -12.54 -14.69
N VAL A 136 3.58 -13.22 -13.94
CA VAL A 136 2.62 -12.63 -13.02
C VAL A 136 3.04 -12.87 -11.59
N TYR A 137 3.29 -11.79 -10.83
CA TYR A 137 3.86 -11.87 -9.48
C TYR A 137 2.87 -11.56 -8.35
N GLY A 138 1.58 -11.47 -8.65
CA GLY A 138 0.56 -11.25 -7.63
C GLY A 138 -0.81 -11.03 -8.24
N VAL A 139 -1.82 -10.97 -7.39
CA VAL A 139 -3.20 -10.60 -7.75
C VAL A 139 -3.50 -9.22 -7.20
N PRO A 140 -3.92 -8.24 -8.03
CA PRO A 140 -4.27 -6.91 -7.57
C PRO A 140 -5.36 -6.94 -6.49
N GLN A 141 -5.15 -6.24 -5.37
CA GLN A 141 -6.08 -6.21 -4.25
C GLN A 141 -6.90 -4.93 -4.21
N ASP A 142 -6.23 -3.80 -4.11
CA ASP A 142 -6.85 -2.49 -4.08
C ASP A 142 -6.09 -1.53 -4.97
N VAL A 143 -6.71 -0.45 -5.34
CA VAL A 143 -6.06 0.64 -6.04
C VAL A 143 -6.08 1.91 -5.21
N GLY A 144 -4.99 2.66 -5.27
CA GLY A 144 -4.80 3.89 -4.52
C GLY A 144 -4.82 5.15 -5.41
N PRO A 145 -5.84 5.40 -6.27
CA PRO A 145 -5.89 6.64 -7.01
C PRO A 145 -5.94 7.81 -6.05
N GLN A 146 -5.18 8.87 -6.38
CA GLN A 146 -5.12 10.06 -5.54
C GLN A 146 -6.49 10.72 -5.41
N ALA A 147 -6.79 11.17 -4.19
CA ALA A 147 -8.02 11.85 -3.85
C ALA A 147 -7.78 12.90 -2.77
N LEU A 148 -8.65 13.89 -2.69
CA LEU A 148 -8.71 14.80 -1.57
C LEU A 148 -9.75 14.31 -0.56
N VAL A 149 -9.29 13.85 0.60
CA VAL A 149 -10.15 13.57 1.75
C VAL A 149 -10.19 14.85 2.60
N TYR A 150 -11.39 15.37 2.90
CA TYR A 150 -11.52 16.65 3.59
C TYR A 150 -12.67 16.64 4.61
N ASN A 151 -12.52 17.41 5.68
CA ASN A 151 -13.55 17.60 6.68
C ASN A 151 -14.62 18.59 6.16
N GLN A 152 -15.66 18.07 5.55
CA GLN A 152 -16.75 18.84 4.95
C GLN A 152 -17.46 19.73 5.98
N ALA A 153 -17.57 19.28 7.25
CA ALA A 153 -18.19 20.07 8.31
C ALA A 153 -17.36 21.35 8.57
N ARG A 154 -16.04 21.23 8.69
CA ARG A 154 -15.13 22.37 8.89
C ARG A 154 -15.08 23.29 7.67
N PHE A 155 -15.08 22.73 6.46
CA PHE A 155 -15.16 23.52 5.23
C PHE A 155 -16.44 24.35 5.19
N THR A 156 -17.58 23.75 5.58
CA THR A 156 -18.87 24.46 5.65
C THR A 156 -18.86 25.56 6.73
N GLU A 157 -18.37 25.25 7.93
CA GLU A 157 -18.26 26.18 9.05
C GLU A 157 -17.44 27.42 8.68
N LEU A 158 -16.29 27.21 8.05
CA LEU A 158 -15.38 28.28 7.64
C LEU A 158 -15.75 28.92 6.30
N GLY A 159 -16.79 28.41 5.60
CA GLY A 159 -17.18 28.90 4.28
C GLY A 159 -16.05 28.78 3.25
N LEU A 160 -15.39 27.62 3.22
CA LEU A 160 -14.30 27.31 2.29
C LEU A 160 -14.84 26.58 1.05
N PRO A 161 -14.37 26.91 -0.16
CA PRO A 161 -14.63 26.11 -1.34
C PRO A 161 -13.78 24.84 -1.34
N VAL A 162 -14.27 23.75 -1.96
CA VAL A 162 -13.42 22.59 -2.25
C VAL A 162 -12.52 22.93 -3.44
N PRO A 163 -11.18 22.91 -3.30
CA PRO A 163 -10.26 23.30 -4.36
C PRO A 163 -10.22 22.26 -5.49
N THR A 164 -10.22 22.72 -6.73
CA THR A 164 -10.11 21.89 -7.94
C THR A 164 -8.74 21.95 -8.59
N THR A 165 -7.94 22.94 -8.23
CA THR A 165 -6.55 23.09 -8.68
C THR A 165 -5.61 23.30 -7.48
N TRP A 166 -4.32 22.98 -7.67
CA TRP A 166 -3.30 23.24 -6.64
C TRP A 166 -3.14 24.75 -6.33
N ALA A 167 -3.41 25.61 -7.31
CA ALA A 167 -3.45 27.06 -7.07
C ALA A 167 -4.63 27.46 -6.16
N GLU A 168 -5.81 26.87 -6.37
CA GLU A 168 -6.96 27.07 -5.46
C GLU A 168 -6.70 26.46 -4.09
N PHE A 169 -6.03 25.31 -4.01
CA PHE A 169 -5.64 24.68 -2.76
C PHE A 169 -4.77 25.59 -1.90
N ALA A 170 -3.75 26.22 -2.51
CA ALA A 170 -2.92 27.21 -1.84
C ALA A 170 -3.75 28.42 -1.33
N ALA A 171 -4.67 28.92 -2.14
CA ALA A 171 -5.56 30.02 -1.74
C ALA A 171 -6.52 29.64 -0.61
N VAL A 172 -6.97 28.37 -0.56
CA VAL A 172 -7.79 27.85 0.56
C VAL A 172 -6.94 27.70 1.83
N ALA A 173 -5.67 27.29 1.72
CA ALA A 173 -4.75 27.23 2.87
C ALA A 173 -4.57 28.61 3.52
N GLU A 174 -4.39 29.68 2.71
CA GLU A 174 -4.35 31.07 3.20
C GLU A 174 -5.66 31.49 3.89
N GLN A 175 -6.81 31.05 3.36
CA GLN A 175 -8.10 31.35 3.98
C GLN A 175 -8.28 30.63 5.32
N VAL A 176 -7.78 29.40 5.46
CA VAL A 176 -7.79 28.65 6.73
C VAL A 176 -6.99 29.42 7.77
N GLU A 177 -5.73 29.76 7.47
CA GLU A 177 -4.85 30.52 8.38
C GLU A 177 -5.49 31.84 8.85
N GLN A 178 -6.16 32.58 7.94
CA GLN A 178 -6.82 33.82 8.26
C GLN A 178 -8.10 33.64 9.11
N LYS A 179 -8.88 32.58 8.91
CA LYS A 179 -10.17 32.39 9.56
C LYS A 179 -10.05 31.62 10.87
N ASP A 180 -9.10 30.69 10.95
CA ASP A 180 -8.81 29.88 12.12
C ASP A 180 -7.31 29.60 12.22
N PRO A 181 -6.52 30.50 12.83
CA PRO A 181 -5.05 30.33 12.93
C PRO A 181 -4.61 29.10 13.75
N ALA A 182 -5.51 28.42 14.44
CA ALA A 182 -5.21 27.18 15.14
C ALA A 182 -5.28 25.95 14.22
N ALA A 183 -5.90 26.11 13.05
CA ALA A 183 -6.08 25.05 12.05
C ALA A 183 -5.14 25.22 10.86
N THR A 184 -4.87 24.12 10.16
CA THR A 184 -4.20 24.10 8.86
C THR A 184 -5.06 23.36 7.84
N LEU A 185 -4.97 23.76 6.58
CA LEU A 185 -5.67 23.03 5.52
C LEU A 185 -5.17 21.60 5.42
N THR A 186 -3.87 21.41 5.47
CA THR A 186 -3.18 20.12 5.45
C THR A 186 -1.79 20.26 6.08
N THR A 187 -1.09 19.14 6.16
CA THR A 187 0.30 19.03 6.60
C THR A 187 1.14 18.50 5.46
N PHE A 188 2.27 19.11 5.16
CA PHE A 188 3.29 18.46 4.34
C PHE A 188 4.02 17.41 5.16
N ALA A 189 4.11 16.19 4.63
CA ALA A 189 4.78 15.07 5.31
C ALA A 189 6.13 14.78 4.67
N PRO A 190 7.25 15.22 5.26
CA PRO A 190 8.59 15.04 4.68
C PRO A 190 9.01 13.57 4.52
N ALA A 191 8.35 12.65 5.22
CA ALA A 191 8.63 11.21 5.12
C ALA A 191 7.73 10.47 4.11
N GLU A 192 6.71 11.13 3.54
CA GLU A 192 5.72 10.53 2.65
C GLU A 192 6.19 10.50 1.19
N PHE A 193 7.12 9.59 0.91
CA PHE A 193 7.66 9.34 -0.42
C PHE A 193 6.58 9.07 -1.46
N GLY A 194 5.65 8.13 -1.17
CA GLY A 194 4.61 7.72 -2.10
C GLY A 194 3.63 8.84 -2.46
N GLY A 195 3.26 9.68 -1.49
CA GLY A 195 2.40 10.83 -1.72
C GLY A 195 3.07 11.90 -2.60
N PHE A 196 4.35 12.17 -2.35
CA PHE A 196 5.12 13.10 -3.18
C PHE A 196 5.31 12.56 -4.61
N ALA A 197 5.72 11.30 -4.74
CA ALA A 197 5.87 10.61 -6.02
C ALA A 197 4.59 10.68 -6.86
N ALA A 198 3.46 10.38 -6.24
CA ALA A 198 2.17 10.43 -6.91
C ALA A 198 1.82 11.83 -7.41
N MET A 199 2.10 12.90 -6.64
CA MET A 199 1.89 14.28 -7.09
C MET A 199 2.85 14.67 -8.23
N ALA A 200 4.09 14.20 -8.21
CA ALA A 200 5.04 14.40 -9.30
C ALA A 200 4.57 13.70 -10.58
N GLN A 201 4.14 12.45 -10.49
CA GLN A 201 3.60 11.68 -11.61
C GLN A 201 2.29 12.28 -12.15
N GLN A 202 1.40 12.77 -11.29
CA GLN A 202 0.21 13.55 -11.71
C GLN A 202 0.61 14.76 -12.55
N ASN A 203 1.74 15.40 -12.24
CA ASN A 203 2.30 16.53 -12.98
C ASN A 203 3.07 16.11 -14.25
N GLY A 204 3.28 14.80 -14.47
CA GLY A 204 3.93 14.23 -15.65
C GLY A 204 5.35 13.70 -15.43
N ALA A 205 5.80 13.57 -14.18
CA ALA A 205 7.09 12.95 -13.87
C ALA A 205 7.10 11.46 -14.24
N GLN A 206 8.25 11.00 -14.73
CA GLN A 206 8.53 9.59 -14.97
C GLN A 206 9.88 9.25 -14.33
N TRP A 207 9.85 8.81 -13.09
CA TRP A 207 11.07 8.67 -12.29
C TRP A 207 11.98 7.54 -12.73
N TRP A 208 11.43 6.45 -13.24
CA TRP A 208 12.18 5.36 -13.85
C TRP A 208 11.58 5.01 -15.21
N THR A 209 12.43 4.91 -16.19
CA THR A 209 12.09 4.38 -17.51
C THR A 209 13.14 3.42 -17.95
N VAL A 210 12.77 2.48 -18.83
CA VAL A 210 13.67 1.46 -19.39
C VAL A 210 13.69 1.62 -20.91
N ASP A 211 14.90 1.62 -21.48
CA ASP A 211 15.12 1.53 -22.93
C ASP A 211 16.12 0.40 -23.21
N GLY A 212 15.62 -0.73 -23.71
CA GLY A 212 16.41 -1.96 -23.81
C GLY A 212 16.88 -2.44 -22.42
N ASP A 213 18.20 -2.55 -22.25
CA ASP A 213 18.81 -3.00 -20.99
C ASP A 213 19.28 -1.81 -20.10
N ALA A 214 18.94 -0.58 -20.47
CA ALA A 214 19.37 0.62 -19.75
C ALA A 214 18.20 1.27 -19.02
N TRP A 215 18.46 1.68 -17.78
CA TRP A 215 17.53 2.47 -16.96
C TRP A 215 17.85 3.96 -17.12
N THR A 216 16.80 4.77 -17.17
CA THR A 216 16.90 6.22 -16.96
C THR A 216 16.23 6.56 -15.64
N VAL A 217 16.94 7.29 -14.77
CA VAL A 217 16.42 7.76 -13.48
C VAL A 217 16.27 9.27 -13.55
N SER A 218 15.06 9.77 -13.33
CA SER A 218 14.67 11.19 -13.48
C SER A 218 13.83 11.69 -12.29
N ILE A 219 14.27 11.39 -11.05
CA ILE A 219 13.56 11.81 -9.83
C ILE A 219 13.57 13.33 -9.66
N ASP A 220 14.65 13.96 -10.10
CA ASP A 220 14.88 15.41 -10.03
C ASP A 220 14.51 16.12 -11.34
N ASP A 221 13.45 15.68 -12.02
CA ASP A 221 12.92 16.30 -13.22
C ASP A 221 12.14 17.61 -12.96
N GLU A 222 11.80 18.34 -14.03
CA GLU A 222 11.08 19.61 -13.91
C GLU A 222 9.69 19.44 -13.26
N PRO A 223 8.85 18.44 -13.61
CA PRO A 223 7.62 18.16 -12.91
C PRO A 223 7.78 17.95 -11.39
N SER A 224 8.80 17.19 -10.97
CA SER A 224 9.08 16.92 -9.55
C SER A 224 9.57 18.16 -8.81
N ARG A 225 10.45 18.96 -9.43
CA ARG A 225 10.91 20.24 -8.87
C ARG A 225 9.77 21.21 -8.67
N ARG A 226 8.80 21.26 -9.58
CA ARG A 226 7.60 22.09 -9.44
C ARG A 226 6.78 21.71 -8.22
N VAL A 227 6.62 20.41 -7.96
CA VAL A 227 5.94 19.90 -6.77
C VAL A 227 6.71 20.27 -5.50
N ALA A 228 8.03 20.09 -5.49
CA ALA A 228 8.89 20.44 -4.37
C ALA A 228 8.79 21.94 -4.03
N GLN A 229 8.92 22.80 -5.02
CA GLN A 229 8.81 24.27 -4.86
C GLN A 229 7.43 24.69 -4.36
N TYR A 230 6.36 24.03 -4.84
CA TYR A 230 5.00 24.33 -4.39
C TYR A 230 4.82 24.07 -2.89
N TRP A 231 5.26 22.91 -2.40
CA TRP A 231 5.14 22.57 -0.98
C TRP A 231 6.10 23.40 -0.11
N GLU A 232 7.33 23.64 -0.58
CA GLU A 232 8.29 24.52 0.09
C GLU A 232 7.71 25.93 0.28
N ASP A 233 7.13 26.54 -0.77
CA ASP A 233 6.49 27.87 -0.69
C ASP A 233 5.36 27.94 0.36
N LEU A 234 4.51 26.91 0.43
CA LEU A 234 3.43 26.86 1.41
C LEU A 234 3.95 26.72 2.85
N VAL A 235 4.98 25.92 3.06
CA VAL A 235 5.64 25.76 4.37
C VAL A 235 6.37 27.04 4.78
N ASP A 236 7.15 27.62 3.89
CA ASP A 236 7.93 28.86 4.16
C ASP A 236 7.04 30.05 4.47
N ARG A 237 5.87 30.11 3.83
CA ARG A 237 4.86 31.14 4.11
C ARG A 237 4.08 30.87 5.41
N GLY A 238 4.26 29.71 6.02
CA GLY A 238 3.58 29.31 7.24
C GLY A 238 2.08 29.06 7.10
N VAL A 239 1.57 28.89 5.86
CA VAL A 239 0.15 28.61 5.60
C VAL A 239 -0.19 27.12 5.77
N ILE A 240 0.83 26.27 5.76
CA ILE A 240 0.78 24.87 6.21
C ILE A 240 2.03 24.58 7.05
N ASP A 241 1.98 23.51 7.81
CA ASP A 241 3.14 23.01 8.52
C ASP A 241 3.76 21.76 7.87
N ALA A 242 5.00 21.46 8.25
CA ALA A 242 5.68 20.23 7.86
C ALA A 242 5.85 19.35 9.09
N GLN A 243 5.17 18.20 9.12
CA GLN A 243 5.26 17.22 10.21
C GLN A 243 4.93 15.81 9.72
N PRO A 244 5.42 14.75 10.38
CA PRO A 244 5.07 13.37 10.05
C PRO A 244 3.57 13.12 10.22
N LEU A 245 2.97 12.38 9.27
CA LEU A 245 1.60 11.89 9.35
C LEU A 245 1.48 10.68 10.30
N LEU A 246 0.25 10.43 10.75
CA LEU A 246 -0.14 9.24 11.54
C LEU A 246 0.63 9.09 12.85
N THR A 247 1.29 10.15 13.30
CA THR A 247 1.89 10.21 14.63
C THR A 247 0.83 10.54 15.70
N PRO A 248 1.08 10.26 16.99
CA PRO A 248 0.16 10.68 18.05
C PRO A 248 -0.18 12.17 18.02
N GLU A 249 0.79 13.02 17.67
CA GLU A 249 0.62 14.48 17.56
C GLU A 249 -0.31 14.84 16.41
N TRP A 250 -0.08 14.27 15.23
CA TRP A 250 -0.93 14.49 14.06
C TRP A 250 -2.35 13.97 14.31
N ASN A 251 -2.49 12.77 14.89
CA ASN A 251 -3.78 12.18 15.24
C ASN A 251 -4.56 13.06 16.23
N ALA A 252 -3.88 13.62 17.23
CA ALA A 252 -4.50 14.54 18.18
C ALA A 252 -5.01 15.81 17.52
N ARG A 253 -4.25 16.38 16.58
CA ARG A 253 -4.67 17.58 15.80
C ARG A 253 -5.84 17.25 14.85
N LEU A 254 -5.82 16.08 14.22
CA LEU A 254 -6.93 15.62 13.40
C LEU A 254 -8.21 15.48 14.26
N ALA A 255 -8.10 14.89 15.45
CA ALA A 255 -9.19 14.74 16.41
C ALA A 255 -9.71 16.11 16.94
N ALA A 256 -8.82 17.09 17.10
CA ALA A 256 -9.19 18.45 17.47
C ALA A 256 -9.85 19.25 16.32
N GLY A 257 -9.88 18.71 15.09
CA GLY A 257 -10.37 19.41 13.90
C GLY A 257 -9.43 20.54 13.43
N GLU A 258 -8.15 20.42 13.77
CA GLU A 258 -7.10 21.37 13.39
C GLU A 258 -6.46 21.05 12.04
N VAL A 259 -6.58 19.82 11.53
CA VAL A 259 -6.18 19.42 10.18
C VAL A 259 -7.44 19.19 9.36
N LEU A 260 -7.66 19.98 8.31
CA LEU A 260 -8.94 20.05 7.62
C LEU A 260 -9.02 19.14 6.38
N SER A 261 -7.90 18.74 5.83
CA SER A 261 -7.87 17.86 4.67
C SER A 261 -6.57 17.07 4.58
N TRP A 262 -6.62 16.02 3.81
CA TRP A 262 -5.48 15.18 3.50
C TRP A 262 -5.50 14.83 2.00
N PRO A 263 -4.69 15.52 1.18
CA PRO A 263 -4.38 15.05 -0.17
C PRO A 263 -3.67 13.69 -0.08
N SER A 264 -4.34 12.64 -0.49
CA SER A 264 -3.88 11.27 -0.34
C SER A 264 -4.50 10.38 -1.43
N ALA A 265 -5.15 9.30 -1.07
CA ALA A 265 -5.81 8.39 -2.00
C ALA A 265 -7.16 7.90 -1.45
N LEU A 266 -7.89 7.11 -2.23
CA LEU A 266 -9.23 6.61 -1.84
C LEU A 266 -9.22 5.86 -0.51
N TRP A 267 -8.14 5.15 -0.17
CA TRP A 267 -8.01 4.41 1.09
C TRP A 267 -7.91 5.31 2.33
N ALA A 268 -7.53 6.59 2.16
CA ALA A 268 -7.31 7.51 3.28
C ALA A 268 -8.57 7.74 4.13
N ASN A 269 -9.76 7.65 3.53
CA ASN A 269 -11.02 7.78 4.26
C ASN A 269 -11.18 6.68 5.33
N GLY A 270 -10.75 5.45 5.03
CA GLY A 270 -10.73 4.34 6.00
C GLY A 270 -9.74 4.59 7.15
N VAL A 271 -8.56 5.17 6.84
CA VAL A 271 -7.56 5.54 7.85
C VAL A 271 -8.09 6.64 8.78
N VAL A 272 -8.72 7.68 8.22
CA VAL A 272 -9.38 8.75 9.01
C VAL A 272 -10.43 8.14 9.94
N ASN A 273 -11.19 7.13 9.50
CA ASN A 273 -12.13 6.40 10.36
C ASN A 273 -11.45 5.76 11.58
N GLY A 274 -10.32 5.10 11.34
CA GLY A 274 -9.58 4.46 12.41
C GLY A 274 -9.00 5.45 13.43
N VAL A 275 -8.61 6.65 12.97
CA VAL A 275 -8.00 7.69 13.81
C VAL A 275 -9.04 8.51 14.58
N VAL A 276 -10.13 8.90 13.91
CA VAL A 276 -11.17 9.81 14.47
C VAL A 276 -12.58 9.26 14.25
N PRO A 277 -12.93 8.09 14.79
CA PRO A 277 -14.24 7.49 14.61
C PRO A 277 -15.39 8.37 15.11
N GLU A 278 -15.15 9.25 16.08
CA GLU A 278 -16.12 10.22 16.59
C GLU A 278 -16.47 11.32 15.59
N GLN A 279 -15.68 11.50 14.53
CA GLN A 279 -15.96 12.43 13.44
C GLN A 279 -16.70 11.76 12.26
N ALA A 280 -17.27 10.58 12.47
CA ALA A 280 -18.09 9.92 11.45
C ALA A 280 -19.18 10.88 10.93
N GLY A 281 -19.30 10.96 9.59
CA GLY A 281 -20.23 11.88 8.95
C GLY A 281 -19.71 13.31 8.74
N GLN A 282 -18.48 13.62 9.12
CA GLN A 282 -17.91 14.96 8.91
C GLN A 282 -16.98 15.01 7.69
N TRP A 283 -16.51 13.87 7.18
CA TRP A 283 -15.54 13.78 6.11
C TRP A 283 -16.20 13.47 4.76
N ALA A 284 -15.56 13.92 3.69
CA ALA A 284 -16.00 13.70 2.33
C ALA A 284 -14.80 13.46 1.40
N LEU A 285 -15.09 12.89 0.23
CA LEU A 285 -14.14 12.63 -0.84
C LEU A 285 -14.36 13.63 -1.98
N ALA A 286 -13.27 14.16 -2.52
CA ALA A 286 -13.25 14.93 -3.75
C ALA A 286 -12.10 14.49 -4.67
N PRO A 287 -12.17 14.78 -5.99
CA PRO A 287 -11.00 14.63 -6.86
C PRO A 287 -9.81 15.40 -6.33
N ILE A 288 -8.62 14.84 -6.52
CA ILE A 288 -7.37 15.52 -6.16
C ILE A 288 -7.23 16.85 -6.96
N PRO A 289 -6.77 17.95 -6.38
CA PRO A 289 -6.52 19.19 -7.11
C PRO A 289 -5.60 18.96 -8.32
N GLN A 290 -5.84 19.67 -9.41
CA GLN A 290 -5.09 19.54 -10.65
C GLN A 290 -4.03 20.63 -10.79
N TRP A 291 -2.89 20.30 -11.44
CA TRP A 291 -1.85 21.30 -11.72
C TRP A 291 -2.27 22.34 -12.76
N GLU A 292 -3.22 21.98 -13.61
CA GLU A 292 -3.79 22.87 -14.62
C GLU A 292 -5.31 22.75 -14.63
N ALA A 293 -5.99 23.89 -14.73
CA ALA A 293 -7.45 23.89 -14.81
C ALA A 293 -7.96 23.16 -16.04
N GLY A 294 -8.99 22.33 -15.84
CA GLY A 294 -9.62 21.54 -16.92
C GLY A 294 -8.88 20.25 -17.30
N ARG A 295 -7.77 19.92 -16.62
CA ARG A 295 -7.19 18.57 -16.69
C ARG A 295 -7.88 17.62 -15.72
N SER A 296 -7.81 16.33 -16.03
CA SER A 296 -8.16 15.22 -15.15
C SER A 296 -7.01 14.22 -15.19
N ALA A 297 -6.03 14.39 -14.32
CA ALA A 297 -4.90 13.50 -14.17
C ALA A 297 -4.82 13.04 -12.71
N VAL A 298 -4.79 11.74 -12.52
CA VAL A 298 -4.71 11.10 -11.20
C VAL A 298 -3.58 10.08 -11.25
N SER A 299 -2.65 10.13 -10.31
CA SER A 299 -1.66 9.07 -10.12
C SER A 299 -2.06 8.17 -8.95
N PHE A 300 -1.23 7.20 -8.64
CA PHE A 300 -1.47 6.25 -7.56
C PHE A 300 -0.59 6.58 -6.35
N GLN A 301 -1.21 6.64 -5.18
CA GLN A 301 -0.50 6.63 -3.90
C GLN A 301 -0.83 5.33 -3.17
N GLY A 302 0.09 4.38 -3.18
CA GLY A 302 -0.15 3.03 -2.69
C GLY A 302 -1.04 2.24 -3.66
N GLY A 303 -1.82 1.35 -3.11
CA GLY A 303 -2.43 0.23 -3.78
C GLY A 303 -1.54 -1.00 -3.62
N SER A 304 -2.13 -2.17 -3.60
CA SER A 304 -1.42 -3.39 -3.24
C SER A 304 -1.87 -4.60 -4.06
N ALA A 305 -0.98 -5.57 -4.10
CA ALA A 305 -1.24 -6.91 -4.59
C ALA A 305 -1.07 -7.94 -3.48
N VAL A 306 -1.72 -9.08 -3.63
CA VAL A 306 -1.49 -10.27 -2.84
C VAL A 306 -0.53 -11.15 -3.62
N VAL A 307 0.66 -11.38 -3.07
CA VAL A 307 1.71 -12.20 -3.68
C VAL A 307 1.79 -13.55 -3.00
N VAL A 308 2.11 -14.59 -3.76
CA VAL A 308 2.57 -15.87 -3.24
C VAL A 308 4.08 -15.79 -3.09
N THR A 309 4.61 -16.24 -1.96
CA THR A 309 6.06 -16.19 -1.76
C THR A 309 6.74 -17.41 -2.36
N THR A 310 8.02 -17.25 -2.73
CA THR A 310 8.85 -18.38 -3.20
C THR A 310 9.09 -19.46 -2.14
N SER A 311 8.74 -19.17 -0.88
CA SER A 311 8.88 -20.10 0.25
C SER A 311 7.64 -20.97 0.46
N SER A 312 6.52 -20.71 -0.22
CA SER A 312 5.30 -21.48 -0.05
C SER A 312 5.48 -22.91 -0.54
N GLU A 313 5.06 -23.87 0.29
CA GLU A 313 4.96 -25.29 -0.08
C GLU A 313 3.61 -25.61 -0.76
N HIS A 314 2.69 -24.62 -0.83
CA HIS A 314 1.33 -24.70 -1.36
C HIS A 314 1.02 -23.58 -2.36
N PRO A 315 1.82 -23.41 -3.44
CA PRO A 315 1.67 -22.27 -4.34
C PRO A 315 0.33 -22.25 -5.09
N GLU A 316 -0.27 -23.38 -5.41
CA GLU A 316 -1.57 -23.49 -6.08
C GLU A 316 -2.69 -22.99 -5.16
N GLU A 317 -2.78 -23.50 -3.95
CA GLU A 317 -3.80 -23.09 -2.96
C GLU A 317 -3.61 -21.64 -2.50
N ALA A 318 -2.36 -21.18 -2.42
CA ALA A 318 -2.02 -19.82 -2.09
C ALA A 318 -2.45 -18.84 -3.21
N ALA A 319 -2.29 -19.20 -4.47
CA ALA A 319 -2.75 -18.44 -5.61
C ALA A 319 -4.28 -18.43 -5.72
N GLU A 320 -4.94 -19.57 -5.49
CA GLU A 320 -6.41 -19.64 -5.42
C GLU A 320 -6.97 -18.74 -4.33
N PHE A 321 -6.35 -18.74 -3.14
CA PHE A 321 -6.71 -17.81 -2.08
C PHE A 321 -6.54 -16.36 -2.52
N ALA A 322 -5.39 -16.00 -3.08
CA ALA A 322 -5.09 -14.63 -3.52
C ALA A 322 -6.08 -14.16 -4.59
N GLU A 323 -6.42 -15.01 -5.56
CA GLU A 323 -7.41 -14.68 -6.58
C GLU A 323 -8.81 -14.53 -5.98
N TRP A 324 -9.28 -15.51 -5.22
CA TRP A 324 -10.64 -15.52 -4.70
C TRP A 324 -10.94 -14.31 -3.79
N ILE A 325 -10.04 -13.95 -2.87
CA ILE A 325 -10.29 -12.82 -1.95
C ILE A 325 -10.37 -11.48 -2.69
N ASN A 326 -9.76 -11.36 -3.87
CA ASN A 326 -9.70 -10.11 -4.63
C ASN A 326 -10.73 -10.04 -5.76
N THR A 327 -11.25 -11.19 -6.24
CA THR A 327 -12.17 -11.24 -7.38
C THR A 327 -13.58 -11.73 -7.02
N SER A 328 -13.75 -12.35 -5.84
CA SER A 328 -15.09 -12.77 -5.39
C SER A 328 -15.92 -11.59 -4.87
N LYS A 329 -17.24 -11.74 -4.89
CA LYS A 329 -18.15 -10.74 -4.30
C LYS A 329 -17.99 -10.66 -2.78
N GLU A 330 -17.72 -11.77 -2.13
CA GLU A 330 -17.54 -11.87 -0.69
C GLU A 330 -16.26 -11.15 -0.24
N GLY A 331 -15.15 -11.37 -0.92
CA GLY A 331 -13.88 -10.67 -0.68
C GLY A 331 -14.01 -9.17 -0.94
N SER A 332 -14.58 -8.79 -2.09
CA SER A 332 -14.84 -7.39 -2.44
C SER A 332 -15.75 -6.69 -1.44
N ALA A 333 -16.77 -7.37 -0.91
CA ALA A 333 -17.66 -6.80 0.09
C ALA A 333 -16.91 -6.45 1.38
N ALA A 334 -15.98 -7.31 1.83
CA ALA A 334 -15.14 -7.05 3.00
C ALA A 334 -14.21 -5.82 2.78
N GLN A 335 -13.65 -5.65 1.60
CA GLN A 335 -12.86 -4.45 1.23
C GLN A 335 -13.72 -3.18 1.30
N ILE A 336 -14.91 -3.22 0.70
CA ILE A 336 -15.83 -2.07 0.64
C ILE A 336 -16.30 -1.68 2.05
N GLU A 337 -16.60 -2.66 2.91
CA GLU A 337 -16.98 -2.43 4.30
C GLU A 337 -15.86 -1.72 5.09
N ALA A 338 -14.62 -2.08 4.82
CA ALA A 338 -13.45 -1.42 5.40
C ALA A 338 -13.11 -0.06 4.74
N GLY A 339 -13.86 0.37 3.73
CA GLY A 339 -13.65 1.65 3.03
C GLY A 339 -12.55 1.62 1.97
N GLN A 340 -12.09 0.44 1.56
CA GLN A 340 -11.15 0.29 0.45
C GLN A 340 -11.88 0.27 -0.89
N TYR A 341 -11.17 0.68 -1.96
CA TYR A 341 -11.67 0.61 -3.31
C TYR A 341 -11.06 -0.61 -4.02
N PRO A 342 -11.87 -1.64 -4.36
CA PRO A 342 -11.36 -2.88 -4.95
C PRO A 342 -10.66 -2.68 -6.28
N ALA A 343 -9.61 -3.46 -6.54
CA ALA A 343 -8.94 -3.48 -7.83
C ALA A 343 -9.78 -4.16 -8.92
N SER A 344 -10.53 -5.20 -8.56
CA SER A 344 -11.31 -6.00 -9.51
C SER A 344 -12.57 -5.28 -10.05
N LEU A 345 -12.91 -5.56 -11.30
CA LEU A 345 -14.10 -5.03 -11.96
C LEU A 345 -15.40 -5.41 -11.22
N VAL A 346 -15.48 -6.65 -10.71
CA VAL A 346 -16.61 -7.11 -9.88
C VAL A 346 -16.73 -6.30 -8.60
N GLY A 347 -15.61 -6.03 -7.92
CA GLY A 347 -15.59 -5.22 -6.72
C GLY A 347 -15.97 -3.77 -7.01
N GLN A 348 -15.45 -3.18 -8.08
CA GLN A 348 -15.80 -1.83 -8.51
C GLN A 348 -17.30 -1.68 -8.84
N GLU A 349 -17.89 -2.66 -9.53
CA GLU A 349 -19.33 -2.67 -9.78
C GLU A 349 -20.14 -2.78 -8.48
N LEU A 350 -19.68 -3.61 -7.54
CA LEU A 350 -20.34 -3.78 -6.24
C LEU A 350 -20.38 -2.48 -5.43
N THR A 351 -19.36 -1.62 -5.52
CA THR A 351 -19.33 -0.32 -4.83
C THR A 351 -20.54 0.55 -5.20
N LEU A 352 -21.01 0.51 -6.45
CA LEU A 352 -22.11 1.36 -6.93
C LEU A 352 -23.46 1.05 -6.26
N SER A 353 -23.61 -0.17 -5.71
CA SER A 353 -24.79 -0.59 -4.94
C SER A 353 -24.55 -0.59 -3.44
N SER A 354 -23.35 -0.26 -3.00
CA SER A 354 -22.98 -0.24 -1.58
C SER A 354 -23.28 1.10 -0.92
N ALA A 355 -23.51 1.09 0.38
CA ALA A 355 -23.62 2.32 1.15
C ALA A 355 -22.28 3.09 1.15
N PRO A 356 -22.30 4.42 1.24
CA PRO A 356 -21.07 5.18 1.45
C PRO A 356 -20.36 4.72 2.72
N PRO A 357 -19.01 4.87 2.79
CA PRO A 357 -18.27 4.57 4.00
C PRO A 357 -18.80 5.34 5.23
N VAL A 358 -18.60 4.76 6.39
CA VAL A 358 -19.10 5.28 7.69
C VAL A 358 -18.62 6.72 7.98
N GLN A 359 -17.46 7.14 7.43
CA GLN A 359 -16.98 8.53 7.55
C GLN A 359 -17.74 9.52 6.72
N SER A 360 -18.32 9.09 5.60
CA SER A 360 -18.94 9.94 4.59
C SER A 360 -20.38 9.52 4.27
N PRO A 361 -21.24 9.15 5.27
CA PRO A 361 -22.57 8.64 5.03
C PRO A 361 -23.51 9.68 4.40
N GLN A 362 -23.18 10.97 4.53
CA GLN A 362 -23.90 12.08 3.92
C GLN A 362 -23.57 12.28 2.44
N GLN A 363 -22.48 11.71 1.96
CA GLN A 363 -22.07 11.78 0.55
C GLN A 363 -22.66 10.61 -0.24
N ALA A 364 -23.90 10.74 -0.66
CA ALA A 364 -24.63 9.67 -1.34
C ALA A 364 -23.99 9.21 -2.66
N ASP A 365 -23.17 10.06 -3.30
CA ASP A 365 -22.43 9.79 -4.54
C ASP A 365 -20.94 9.42 -4.29
N TYR A 366 -20.58 9.02 -3.06
CA TYR A 366 -19.19 8.71 -2.70
C TYR A 366 -18.54 7.75 -3.68
N TRP A 367 -19.16 6.60 -3.94
CA TRP A 367 -18.61 5.59 -4.82
C TRP A 367 -18.59 6.01 -6.30
N GLN A 368 -19.55 6.82 -6.73
CA GLN A 368 -19.51 7.43 -8.08
C GLN A 368 -18.36 8.44 -8.23
N VAL A 369 -18.06 9.18 -7.16
CA VAL A 369 -16.87 10.05 -7.12
C VAL A 369 -15.60 9.20 -7.16
N ALA A 370 -15.50 8.14 -6.35
CA ALA A 370 -14.36 7.23 -6.33
C ALA A 370 -14.14 6.56 -7.70
N GLN A 371 -15.19 6.07 -8.35
CA GLN A 371 -15.10 5.48 -9.70
C GLN A 371 -14.59 6.49 -10.73
N ARG A 372 -15.08 7.73 -10.70
CA ARG A 372 -14.61 8.79 -11.59
C ARG A 372 -13.13 9.09 -11.37
N ILE A 373 -12.70 9.21 -10.11
CA ILE A 373 -11.28 9.39 -9.76
C ILE A 373 -10.44 8.24 -10.32
N ALA A 374 -10.88 7.00 -10.14
CA ALA A 374 -10.17 5.83 -10.65
C ALA A 374 -10.12 5.78 -12.19
N SER A 375 -11.13 6.33 -12.89
CA SER A 375 -11.15 6.40 -14.36
C SER A 375 -10.20 7.46 -14.94
N ASP A 376 -9.79 8.44 -14.14
CA ASP A 376 -8.89 9.53 -14.55
C ASP A 376 -7.40 9.22 -14.28
N THR A 377 -7.07 7.97 -13.92
CA THR A 377 -5.70 7.57 -13.62
C THR A 377 -4.81 7.62 -14.85
N VAL A 378 -3.57 8.12 -14.64
CA VAL A 378 -2.56 8.13 -15.69
C VAL A 378 -2.14 6.71 -16.06
N PRO A 379 -1.92 6.41 -17.35
CA PRO A 379 -1.79 5.03 -17.82
C PRO A 379 -0.45 4.36 -17.46
N GLU A 380 0.58 5.14 -17.15
CA GLU A 380 1.94 4.62 -16.97
C GLU A 380 2.58 5.20 -15.71
N VAL A 381 2.74 4.34 -14.70
CA VAL A 381 3.57 4.59 -13.52
C VAL A 381 4.56 3.43 -13.42
N SER A 382 5.84 3.72 -13.56
CA SER A 382 6.91 2.72 -13.47
C SER A 382 7.72 2.94 -12.20
N TRP A 383 8.00 1.86 -11.50
CA TRP A 383 8.83 1.85 -10.30
C TRP A 383 10.15 1.12 -10.55
N GLY A 384 11.23 1.65 -10.00
CA GLY A 384 12.56 1.06 -10.15
C GLY A 384 12.82 -0.09 -9.18
N PRO A 385 13.81 -0.95 -9.47
CA PRO A 385 14.15 -2.10 -8.64
C PRO A 385 14.70 -1.71 -7.25
N ASN A 386 15.06 -0.46 -7.05
CA ASN A 386 15.61 0.09 -5.80
C ASN A 386 14.74 1.19 -5.19
N VAL A 387 13.43 1.11 -5.35
CA VAL A 387 12.46 2.05 -4.78
C VAL A 387 12.63 2.25 -3.26
N ASN A 388 13.05 1.20 -2.55
CA ASN A 388 13.33 1.28 -1.11
C ASN A 388 14.48 2.25 -0.79
N VAL A 389 15.50 2.32 -1.66
CA VAL A 389 16.60 3.29 -1.53
C VAL A 389 16.08 4.70 -1.79
N ALA A 390 15.24 4.86 -2.82
CA ALA A 390 14.60 6.14 -3.11
C ALA A 390 13.75 6.63 -1.93
N SER A 391 12.92 5.76 -1.36
CA SER A 391 12.09 6.07 -0.20
C SER A 391 12.92 6.48 1.02
N SER A 392 13.98 5.73 1.34
CA SER A 392 14.86 6.05 2.47
C SER A 392 15.61 7.37 2.26
N ALA A 393 16.18 7.57 1.07
CA ALA A 393 16.90 8.80 0.72
C ALA A 393 15.95 10.02 0.74
N PHE A 394 14.72 9.85 0.27
CA PHE A 394 13.69 10.89 0.33
C PHE A 394 13.38 11.29 1.78
N GLN A 395 13.09 10.30 2.64
CA GLN A 395 12.81 10.56 4.06
C GLN A 395 13.95 11.33 4.73
N ASP A 396 15.19 10.89 4.53
CA ASP A 396 16.37 11.53 5.11
C ASP A 396 16.56 12.96 4.58
N ALA A 397 16.49 13.16 3.27
CA ALA A 397 16.74 14.45 2.64
C ALA A 397 15.63 15.47 2.95
N PHE A 398 14.35 15.09 2.81
CA PHE A 398 13.24 15.99 3.05
C PHE A 398 13.01 16.30 4.54
N ASN A 399 13.21 15.33 5.46
CA ASN A 399 13.21 15.62 6.89
C ASN A 399 14.34 16.59 7.27
N ALA A 400 15.53 16.42 6.68
CA ALA A 400 16.64 17.34 6.89
C ALA A 400 16.32 18.73 6.32
N ALA A 401 15.72 18.83 5.15
CA ALA A 401 15.33 20.08 4.52
C ALA A 401 14.25 20.80 5.35
N ALA A 402 13.18 20.13 5.72
CA ALA A 402 12.10 20.69 6.54
C ALA A 402 12.60 21.17 7.91
N THR A 403 13.54 20.44 8.54
CA THR A 403 14.07 20.79 9.87
C THR A 403 15.06 21.96 9.81
N ARG A 404 15.85 22.06 8.73
CA ARG A 404 16.93 23.06 8.60
C ARG A 404 16.53 24.27 7.78
N GLY A 405 15.35 24.26 7.12
CA GLY A 405 14.92 25.29 6.18
C GLY A 405 15.80 25.34 4.93
N THR A 406 16.22 24.18 4.43
CA THR A 406 16.94 24.07 3.15
C THR A 406 15.98 23.69 2.03
N SER A 407 16.39 23.86 0.78
CA SER A 407 15.53 23.67 -0.38
C SER A 407 15.06 22.22 -0.55
N PHE A 408 13.77 22.02 -0.84
CA PHE A 408 13.20 20.73 -1.20
C PHE A 408 13.68 20.28 -2.60
N THR A 409 14.06 21.21 -3.47
CA THR A 409 14.68 20.85 -4.76
C THR A 409 16.08 20.30 -4.58
N ASP A 410 16.89 20.81 -3.65
CA ASP A 410 18.19 20.21 -3.30
C ASP A 410 18.02 18.83 -2.67
N ALA A 411 16.95 18.65 -1.89
CA ALA A 411 16.60 17.33 -1.36
C ALA A 411 16.28 16.32 -2.47
N LEU A 412 15.53 16.71 -3.50
CA LEU A 412 15.28 15.85 -4.68
C LEU A 412 16.57 15.46 -5.41
N ALA A 413 17.47 16.42 -5.62
CA ALA A 413 18.76 16.14 -6.25
C ALA A 413 19.57 15.08 -5.46
N ALA A 414 19.56 15.16 -4.12
CA ALA A 414 20.22 14.18 -3.28
C ALA A 414 19.57 12.79 -3.39
N VAL A 415 18.22 12.71 -3.52
CA VAL A 415 17.52 11.44 -3.77
C VAL A 415 17.94 10.84 -5.12
N GLN A 416 17.95 11.65 -6.18
CA GLN A 416 18.41 11.25 -7.52
C GLN A 416 19.80 10.65 -7.47
N GLU A 417 20.77 11.34 -6.84
CA GLU A 417 22.14 10.87 -6.69
C GLU A 417 22.22 9.52 -5.95
N ALA A 418 21.49 9.37 -4.86
CA ALA A 418 21.48 8.15 -4.07
C ALA A 418 20.94 6.94 -4.86
N VAL A 419 19.86 7.14 -5.61
CA VAL A 419 19.20 6.10 -6.41
C VAL A 419 20.11 5.67 -7.57
N VAL A 420 20.67 6.60 -8.31
CA VAL A 420 21.60 6.32 -9.43
C VAL A 420 22.82 5.55 -8.92
N ALA A 421 23.45 6.03 -7.84
CA ALA A 421 24.64 5.39 -7.26
C ALA A 421 24.37 3.95 -6.78
N ASP A 422 23.19 3.69 -6.21
CA ASP A 422 22.80 2.34 -5.77
C ASP A 422 22.56 1.41 -6.96
N MET A 423 21.87 1.86 -8.00
CA MET A 423 21.64 1.08 -9.21
C MET A 423 22.94 0.73 -9.91
N GLU A 424 23.86 1.70 -10.09
CA GLU A 424 25.19 1.47 -10.67
C GLU A 424 25.99 0.44 -9.84
N LYS A 425 25.99 0.57 -8.51
CA LYS A 425 26.63 -0.36 -7.60
C LYS A 425 26.04 -1.77 -7.70
N SER A 426 24.76 -1.87 -7.97
CA SER A 426 24.04 -3.14 -8.16
C SER A 426 24.24 -3.73 -9.57
N GLY A 427 24.97 -3.05 -10.45
CA GLY A 427 25.36 -3.54 -11.77
C GLY A 427 24.39 -3.18 -12.90
N PHE A 428 23.39 -2.33 -12.64
CA PHE A 428 22.53 -1.82 -13.69
C PHE A 428 23.24 -0.79 -14.57
N THR A 429 22.91 -0.78 -15.86
CA THR A 429 23.29 0.33 -16.74
C THR A 429 22.31 1.47 -16.52
N VAL A 430 22.79 2.63 -16.04
CA VAL A 430 21.95 3.76 -15.66
C VAL A 430 22.39 5.03 -16.36
N SER A 431 21.44 5.83 -16.84
CA SER A 431 21.63 7.22 -17.23
C SER A 431 20.82 8.13 -16.30
N ALA A 432 21.35 9.30 -15.95
CA ALA A 432 20.56 10.36 -15.35
C ALA A 432 19.74 11.06 -16.44
N GLY A 433 18.42 11.18 -16.24
CA GLY A 433 17.50 11.85 -17.16
C GLY A 433 17.50 13.37 -16.97
#